data_f7bf21d2d1cede274126c278f6edeadb
#
_entry.id   f7bf21d2d1cede274126c278f6edeadb
#
_cell.length_a   1.000
_cell.length_b   1.000
_cell.length_c   1.000
_cell.angle_alpha   90.00
_cell.angle_beta   90.00
_cell.angle_gamma   90.00
#
_symmetry.space_group_name_H-M   'P 1'
#
loop_
_entity.id
_entity.type
_entity.pdbx_description
1 polymer ?
#
loop_
_entity_poly.entity_id
_entity_poly.type
_entity_poly.pdbx_seq_one_letter_code
_entity_poly.pdbx_strand_id
1 'polypeptide(L)'
;MSILEKIFKTRKDITYILDLDMIEDLSQQAYVKRLAIDSCIEFVARAVAQSHFKVLEGNRIQKNDVYYKLNIKPNTDLSSDSFWQQVIYKLIYDNEVLIVVSDSKELLIADSFYREEYALYDDIFKDVTVKDYTYQRTFTMQEVIYLKYNNNKVTHFVESLFEDYGKIFGRMIGAQLKNYQIRGILKSASSAYDEKNIEKLQAFTNKLFNTFNKNQLAIAPLIEGFDYEELSNGG
;
A
#
# COMPACT_ATOMS: atom_id res chain seq x y z
N MET A 1 -37.26 -25.14 -16.39
CA MET A 1 -35.91 -24.79 -15.92
C MET A 1 -34.98 -25.93 -16.18
N SER A 2 -34.06 -25.75 -17.11
CA SER A 2 -33.09 -26.78 -17.51
C SER A 2 -32.06 -26.99 -16.38
N ILE A 3 -31.64 -28.23 -16.18
CA ILE A 3 -30.58 -28.64 -15.26
C ILE A 3 -29.30 -27.83 -15.52
N LEU A 4 -29.04 -27.44 -16.76
CA LEU A 4 -27.92 -26.61 -17.19
C LEU A 4 -27.99 -25.20 -16.63
N GLU A 5 -29.17 -24.58 -16.51
CA GLU A 5 -29.32 -23.25 -15.91
C GLU A 5 -28.98 -23.22 -14.40
N LYS A 6 -29.35 -24.31 -13.70
CA LYS A 6 -28.99 -24.48 -12.30
C LYS A 6 -27.48 -24.63 -12.09
N ILE A 7 -26.82 -25.41 -12.97
CA ILE A 7 -25.36 -25.65 -12.89
C ILE A 7 -24.57 -24.36 -13.19
N PHE A 8 -25.01 -23.58 -14.18
CA PHE A 8 -24.33 -22.30 -14.51
C PHE A 8 -24.54 -21.22 -13.45
N LYS A 9 -25.73 -21.15 -12.82
CA LYS A 9 -25.99 -20.24 -11.71
C LYS A 9 -25.12 -20.58 -10.50
N THR A 10 -25.05 -21.87 -10.16
CA THR A 10 -24.24 -22.36 -9.02
C THR A 10 -22.73 -22.12 -9.22
N ARG A 11 -22.20 -22.28 -10.45
CA ARG A 11 -20.77 -22.00 -10.70
C ARG A 11 -20.38 -20.52 -10.60
N LYS A 12 -21.24 -19.60 -11.04
CA LYS A 12 -20.95 -18.15 -10.94
C LYS A 12 -21.00 -17.66 -9.50
N ASP A 13 -21.96 -18.13 -8.73
CA ASP A 13 -22.09 -17.77 -7.31
C ASP A 13 -20.92 -18.34 -6.50
N ILE A 14 -20.48 -19.58 -6.78
CA ILE A 14 -19.30 -20.20 -6.14
C ILE A 14 -18.02 -19.43 -6.48
N THR A 15 -17.83 -19.01 -7.73
CA THR A 15 -16.62 -18.25 -8.12
C THR A 15 -16.57 -16.89 -7.41
N TYR A 16 -17.71 -16.23 -7.21
CA TYR A 16 -17.77 -14.94 -6.51
C TYR A 16 -17.49 -15.09 -5.01
N ILE A 17 -18.10 -16.09 -4.37
CA ILE A 17 -17.85 -16.41 -2.94
C ILE A 17 -16.39 -16.78 -2.73
N LEU A 18 -15.81 -17.64 -3.58
CA LEU A 18 -14.39 -18.00 -3.49
C LEU A 18 -13.44 -16.81 -3.67
N ASP A 19 -13.78 -15.87 -4.56
CA ASP A 19 -12.98 -14.64 -4.76
C ASP A 19 -13.03 -13.74 -3.50
N LEU A 20 -14.16 -13.64 -2.81
CA LEU A 20 -14.30 -12.85 -1.57
C LEU A 20 -13.59 -13.53 -0.39
N ASP A 21 -13.81 -14.80 -0.16
CA ASP A 21 -13.14 -15.58 0.88
C ASP A 21 -11.61 -15.51 0.71
N MET A 22 -11.15 -15.62 -0.53
CA MET A 22 -9.72 -15.52 -0.83
C MET A 22 -9.14 -14.11 -0.63
N ILE A 23 -9.93 -13.04 -0.83
CA ILE A 23 -9.52 -11.67 -0.51
C ILE A 23 -9.44 -11.48 1.01
N GLU A 24 -10.40 -12.03 1.74
CA GLU A 24 -10.43 -11.97 3.20
C GLU A 24 -9.23 -12.70 3.81
N ASP A 25 -8.95 -13.92 3.38
CA ASP A 25 -7.80 -14.71 3.83
C ASP A 25 -6.47 -14.00 3.57
N LEU A 26 -6.27 -13.41 2.38
CA LEU A 26 -5.07 -12.66 2.05
C LEU A 26 -4.95 -11.39 2.90
N SER A 27 -6.07 -10.72 3.17
CA SER A 27 -6.09 -9.53 4.01
C SER A 27 -5.68 -9.85 5.44
N GLN A 28 -6.21 -10.93 6.00
CA GLN A 28 -5.83 -11.39 7.34
C GLN A 28 -4.36 -11.79 7.42
N GLN A 29 -3.85 -12.51 6.43
CA GLN A 29 -2.44 -12.90 6.38
C GLN A 29 -1.51 -11.69 6.30
N ALA A 30 -1.82 -10.69 5.45
CA ALA A 30 -1.05 -9.47 5.33
C ALA A 30 -1.08 -8.65 6.64
N TYR A 31 -2.24 -8.57 7.30
CA TYR A 31 -2.39 -7.91 8.59
C TYR A 31 -1.55 -8.56 9.69
N VAL A 32 -1.61 -9.89 9.81
CA VAL A 32 -0.82 -10.66 10.80
C VAL A 32 0.68 -10.51 10.56
N LYS A 33 1.13 -10.57 9.30
CA LYS A 33 2.54 -10.31 8.95
C LYS A 33 2.98 -8.92 9.39
N ARG A 34 2.19 -7.89 9.08
CA ARG A 34 2.48 -6.52 9.48
C ARG A 34 2.57 -6.37 10.99
N LEU A 35 1.58 -6.89 11.71
CA LEU A 35 1.56 -6.85 13.16
C LEU A 35 2.78 -7.52 13.78
N ALA A 36 3.19 -8.67 13.25
CA ALA A 36 4.38 -9.38 13.72
C ALA A 36 5.66 -8.56 13.48
N ILE A 37 5.82 -7.98 12.29
CA ILE A 37 6.97 -7.14 11.94
C ILE A 37 7.02 -5.92 12.87
N ASP A 38 5.93 -5.17 12.96
CA ASP A 38 5.84 -3.97 13.79
C ASP A 38 6.13 -4.28 15.26
N SER A 39 5.57 -5.36 15.82
CA SER A 39 5.79 -5.77 17.20
C SER A 39 7.26 -6.12 17.48
N CYS A 40 7.91 -6.83 16.56
CA CYS A 40 9.33 -7.17 16.70
C CYS A 40 10.21 -5.93 16.64
N ILE A 41 9.96 -5.04 15.68
CA ILE A 41 10.73 -3.80 15.52
C ILE A 41 10.53 -2.89 16.73
N GLU A 42 9.30 -2.70 17.19
CA GLU A 42 9.01 -1.90 18.38
C GLU A 42 9.71 -2.45 19.64
N PHE A 43 9.73 -3.76 19.83
CA PHE A 43 10.41 -4.35 20.96
C PHE A 43 11.91 -4.02 20.96
N VAL A 44 12.57 -4.17 19.82
CA VAL A 44 13.99 -3.81 19.66
C VAL A 44 14.20 -2.31 19.84
N ALA A 45 13.33 -1.49 19.22
CA ALA A 45 13.44 -0.03 19.30
C ALA A 45 13.32 0.48 20.74
N ARG A 46 12.38 -0.06 21.53
CA ARG A 46 12.25 0.27 22.96
C ARG A 46 13.47 -0.14 23.77
N ALA A 47 14.01 -1.34 23.52
CA ALA A 47 15.20 -1.81 24.23
C ALA A 47 16.41 -0.92 23.95
N VAL A 48 16.62 -0.48 22.71
CA VAL A 48 17.73 0.41 22.34
C VAL A 48 17.50 1.84 22.86
N ALA A 49 16.26 2.34 22.83
CA ALA A 49 15.92 3.68 23.32
C ALA A 49 16.25 3.89 24.81
N GLN A 50 16.28 2.82 25.61
CA GLN A 50 16.69 2.87 27.03
C GLN A 50 18.21 3.02 27.22
N SER A 51 18.99 3.00 26.15
CA SER A 51 20.45 3.13 26.21
C SER A 51 20.86 4.58 26.46
N HIS A 52 21.95 4.79 27.18
CA HIS A 52 22.49 6.11 27.48
C HIS A 52 23.74 6.40 26.66
N PHE A 53 23.75 7.54 25.98
CA PHE A 53 24.88 8.02 25.22
C PHE A 53 25.91 8.67 26.15
N LYS A 54 27.18 8.31 25.99
CA LYS A 54 28.28 8.94 26.71
C LYS A 54 29.01 9.88 25.76
N VAL A 55 29.07 11.15 26.10
CA VAL A 55 29.87 12.13 25.39
C VAL A 55 31.24 12.19 26.07
N LEU A 56 32.29 11.86 25.34
CA LEU A 56 33.68 11.81 25.88
C LEU A 56 34.49 12.93 25.28
N GLU A 57 35.18 13.65 26.14
CA GLU A 57 36.26 14.59 25.77
C GLU A 57 37.55 14.09 26.38
N GLY A 58 38.44 13.55 25.53
CA GLY A 58 39.54 12.72 25.97
C GLY A 58 39.05 11.49 26.72
N ASN A 59 39.37 11.35 28.00
CA ASN A 59 38.98 10.22 28.83
C ASN A 59 37.91 10.55 29.89
N ARG A 60 37.27 11.73 29.79
CA ARG A 60 36.26 12.19 30.73
C ARG A 60 34.89 12.28 30.10
N ILE A 61 33.86 11.83 30.85
CA ILE A 61 32.47 11.98 30.44
C ILE A 61 32.08 13.45 30.64
N GLN A 62 31.60 14.08 29.56
CA GLN A 62 31.08 15.47 29.58
C GLN A 62 29.54 15.42 29.53
N LYS A 63 28.92 16.25 30.40
CA LYS A 63 27.48 16.49 30.41
C LYS A 63 27.19 17.90 29.84
N ASN A 64 27.53 18.04 28.55
CA ASN A 64 27.35 19.29 27.79
C ASN A 64 25.98 19.29 27.05
N ASP A 65 25.73 20.30 26.21
CA ASP A 65 24.51 20.45 25.42
C ASP A 65 24.26 19.20 24.51
N VAL A 66 25.31 18.62 23.96
CA VAL A 66 25.21 17.42 23.14
C VAL A 66 24.71 16.25 23.98
N TYR A 67 25.26 16.06 25.18
CA TYR A 67 24.78 15.05 26.13
C TYR A 67 23.29 15.24 26.44
N TYR A 68 22.87 16.50 26.71
CA TYR A 68 21.48 16.82 26.99
C TYR A 68 20.56 16.50 25.80
N LYS A 69 20.96 16.87 24.58
CA LYS A 69 20.22 16.57 23.34
C LYS A 69 20.08 15.07 23.09
N LEU A 70 21.14 14.31 23.32
CA LEU A 70 21.10 12.87 23.06
C LEU A 70 20.32 12.08 24.11
N ASN A 71 20.35 12.50 25.40
CA ASN A 71 19.81 11.67 26.48
C ASN A 71 18.55 12.21 27.15
N ILE A 72 18.20 13.48 26.95
CA ILE A 72 17.07 14.09 27.66
C ILE A 72 16.04 14.68 26.69
N LYS A 73 16.45 15.64 25.85
CA LYS A 73 15.52 16.34 24.99
C LYS A 73 16.16 16.65 23.62
N PRO A 74 16.01 15.76 22.64
CA PRO A 74 16.54 15.96 21.29
C PRO A 74 15.95 17.17 20.57
N ASN A 75 14.64 17.40 20.74
CA ASN A 75 13.89 18.51 20.17
C ASN A 75 12.75 18.96 21.09
N THR A 76 12.01 19.99 20.68
CA THR A 76 10.87 20.53 21.44
C THR A 76 9.73 19.55 21.61
N ASP A 77 9.54 18.61 20.66
CA ASP A 77 8.36 17.77 20.57
C ASP A 77 8.53 16.41 21.26
N LEU A 78 9.76 15.87 21.29
CA LEU A 78 10.04 14.49 21.71
C LEU A 78 11.01 14.44 22.89
N SER A 79 10.75 13.50 23.80
CA SER A 79 11.74 13.04 24.77
C SER A 79 12.79 12.16 24.09
N SER A 80 13.93 11.96 24.74
CA SER A 80 15.00 11.10 24.24
C SER A 80 14.51 9.68 23.94
N ASP A 81 13.75 9.07 24.85
CA ASP A 81 13.25 7.71 24.66
C ASP A 81 12.36 7.60 23.42
N SER A 82 11.40 8.53 23.27
CA SER A 82 10.50 8.55 22.10
C SER A 82 11.24 8.84 20.80
N PHE A 83 12.22 9.73 20.84
CA PHE A 83 13.03 10.05 19.67
C PHE A 83 13.85 8.85 19.19
N TRP A 84 14.61 8.23 20.09
CA TRP A 84 15.44 7.08 19.71
C TRP A 84 14.61 5.85 19.35
N GLN A 85 13.45 5.67 19.98
CA GLN A 85 12.51 4.61 19.55
C GLN A 85 12.10 4.81 18.10
N GLN A 86 11.74 6.04 17.68
CA GLN A 86 11.39 6.33 16.29
C GLN A 86 12.59 6.16 15.34
N VAL A 87 13.78 6.63 15.74
CA VAL A 87 15.01 6.47 14.95
C VAL A 87 15.29 4.99 14.70
N ILE A 88 15.26 4.16 15.73
CA ILE A 88 15.55 2.73 15.60
C ILE A 88 14.45 2.00 14.84
N TYR A 89 13.19 2.35 15.08
CA TYR A 89 12.08 1.81 14.30
C TYR A 89 12.29 2.06 12.80
N LYS A 90 12.54 3.32 12.43
CA LYS A 90 12.76 3.72 11.04
C LYS A 90 14.02 3.06 10.46
N LEU A 91 15.12 3.02 11.21
CA LEU A 91 16.35 2.37 10.80
C LEU A 91 16.17 0.89 10.47
N ILE A 92 15.35 0.16 11.24
CA ILE A 92 15.11 -1.27 10.99
C ILE A 92 14.09 -1.44 9.86
N TYR A 93 13.03 -0.62 9.82
CA TYR A 93 11.95 -0.77 8.86
C TYR A 93 12.37 -0.32 7.45
N ASP A 94 12.97 0.87 7.34
CA ASP A 94 13.39 1.48 6.07
C ASP A 94 14.84 1.12 5.69
N ASN A 95 15.59 0.44 6.56
CA ASN A 95 17.02 0.13 6.44
C ASN A 95 17.95 1.35 6.52
N GLU A 96 17.41 2.53 6.63
CA GLU A 96 18.18 3.77 6.77
C GLU A 96 17.37 4.84 7.50
N VAL A 97 18.07 5.77 8.13
CA VAL A 97 17.47 6.94 8.77
C VAL A 97 18.41 8.12 8.68
N LEU A 98 17.85 9.29 8.41
CA LEU A 98 18.55 10.55 8.39
C LEU A 98 18.03 11.43 9.53
N ILE A 99 18.95 11.94 10.34
CA ILE A 99 18.68 12.93 11.39
C ILE A 99 19.37 14.22 10.99
N VAL A 100 18.59 15.28 10.84
CA VAL A 100 19.08 16.63 10.53
C VAL A 100 19.24 17.42 11.82
N VAL A 101 20.25 18.27 11.87
CA VAL A 101 20.43 19.24 12.93
C VAL A 101 19.86 20.56 12.43
N SER A 102 18.83 21.06 13.10
CA SER A 102 18.23 22.37 12.77
C SER A 102 19.13 23.53 13.18
N ASP A 103 18.82 24.72 12.69
CA ASP A 103 19.55 25.96 13.08
C ASP A 103 19.48 26.26 14.60
N SER A 104 18.39 25.78 15.24
CA SER A 104 18.24 25.83 16.71
C SER A 104 18.97 24.69 17.44
N LYS A 105 19.78 23.91 16.73
CA LYS A 105 20.51 22.72 17.21
C LYS A 105 19.58 21.61 17.72
N GLU A 106 18.38 21.50 17.19
CA GLU A 106 17.47 20.41 17.49
C GLU A 106 17.71 19.23 16.53
N LEU A 107 17.54 18.01 17.05
CA LEU A 107 17.63 16.79 16.24
C LEU A 107 16.25 16.48 15.67
N LEU A 108 16.16 16.42 14.34
CA LEU A 108 14.93 16.17 13.62
C LEU A 108 15.09 14.91 12.76
N ILE A 109 14.13 14.00 12.85
CA ILE A 109 14.12 12.79 12.02
C ILE A 109 13.51 13.15 10.67
N ALA A 110 14.22 12.89 9.58
CA ALA A 110 13.69 13.06 8.23
C ALA A 110 12.66 11.96 7.91
N ASP A 111 11.50 12.37 7.38
CA ASP A 111 10.49 11.43 6.90
C ASP A 111 10.87 10.82 5.56
N SER A 112 11.42 11.65 4.68
CA SER A 112 11.97 11.23 3.39
C SER A 112 13.17 12.07 3.00
N PHE A 113 14.04 11.51 2.18
CA PHE A 113 15.21 12.19 1.61
C PHE A 113 15.68 11.45 0.37
N TYR A 114 16.41 12.14 -0.48
CA TYR A 114 17.12 11.54 -1.60
C TYR A 114 18.61 11.62 -1.33
N ARG A 115 19.29 10.46 -1.27
CA ARG A 115 20.73 10.36 -1.11
C ARG A 115 21.39 10.22 -2.47
N GLU A 116 22.32 11.09 -2.78
CA GLU A 116 23.17 11.02 -3.95
C GLU A 116 24.55 10.52 -3.52
N GLU A 117 24.85 9.28 -3.91
CA GLU A 117 26.09 8.60 -3.55
C GLU A 117 27.21 8.97 -4.52
N TYR A 118 28.35 9.35 -4.01
CA TYR A 118 29.55 9.66 -4.79
C TYR A 118 30.69 8.71 -4.45
N ALA A 119 31.41 8.23 -5.47
CA ALA A 119 32.54 7.32 -5.25
C ALA A 119 33.80 8.01 -4.69
N LEU A 120 33.96 9.31 -4.92
CA LEU A 120 35.18 10.06 -4.57
C LEU A 120 34.94 11.24 -3.65
N TYR A 121 33.71 11.59 -3.36
CA TYR A 121 33.30 12.71 -2.53
C TYR A 121 32.28 12.25 -1.50
N ASP A 122 32.07 13.08 -0.47
CA ASP A 122 31.03 12.82 0.51
C ASP A 122 29.65 12.84 -0.15
N ASP A 123 28.79 11.93 0.31
CA ASP A 123 27.41 11.87 -0.15
C ASP A 123 26.66 13.12 0.25
N ILE A 124 25.66 13.48 -0.55
CA ILE A 124 24.78 14.60 -0.27
C ILE A 124 23.33 14.15 -0.18
N PHE A 125 22.53 14.89 0.59
CA PHE A 125 21.11 14.60 0.83
C PHE A 125 20.28 15.75 0.31
N LYS A 126 19.34 15.44 -0.57
CA LYS A 126 18.41 16.37 -1.22
C LYS A 126 16.98 16.05 -0.83
N ASP A 127 16.06 16.98 -1.06
CA ASP A 127 14.62 16.81 -0.83
C ASP A 127 14.29 16.28 0.56
N VAL A 128 15.07 16.71 1.54
CA VAL A 128 14.89 16.28 2.94
C VAL A 128 13.59 16.86 3.47
N THR A 129 12.66 15.99 3.84
CA THR A 129 11.36 16.36 4.37
C THR A 129 11.27 15.98 5.84
N VAL A 130 10.84 16.91 6.67
CA VAL A 130 10.53 16.70 8.09
C VAL A 130 9.10 17.15 8.34
N LYS A 131 8.21 16.24 8.69
CA LYS A 131 6.76 16.45 8.74
C LYS A 131 6.27 16.99 7.39
N ASP A 132 5.67 18.16 7.37
CA ASP A 132 5.13 18.82 6.18
C ASP A 132 6.12 19.79 5.51
N TYR A 133 7.35 19.90 6.02
CA TYR A 133 8.34 20.85 5.53
C TYR A 133 9.46 20.16 4.76
N THR A 134 9.64 20.52 3.49
CA THR A 134 10.75 20.07 2.64
C THR A 134 11.80 21.15 2.56
N TYR A 135 13.03 20.81 2.95
CA TYR A 135 14.17 21.72 2.87
C TYR A 135 14.57 21.97 1.41
N GLN A 136 14.71 23.25 1.05
CA GLN A 136 15.16 23.66 -0.29
C GLN A 136 16.68 23.55 -0.48
N ARG A 137 17.42 23.31 0.60
CA ARG A 137 18.87 23.17 0.57
C ARG A 137 19.30 21.71 0.55
N THR A 138 20.51 21.50 0.05
CA THR A 138 21.21 20.21 0.12
C THR A 138 21.98 20.14 1.45
N PHE A 139 21.99 18.94 2.04
CA PHE A 139 22.78 18.68 3.23
C PHE A 139 24.00 17.81 2.87
N THR A 140 25.12 18.10 3.51
CA THR A 140 26.34 17.28 3.42
C THR A 140 26.38 16.26 4.56
N MET A 141 27.21 15.23 4.42
CA MET A 141 27.40 14.20 5.44
C MET A 141 27.84 14.78 6.81
N GLN A 142 28.48 15.95 6.83
CA GLN A 142 28.94 16.61 8.06
C GLN A 142 27.82 17.37 8.81
N GLU A 143 26.72 17.68 8.14
CA GLU A 143 25.58 18.42 8.69
C GLU A 143 24.48 17.53 9.23
N VAL A 144 24.57 16.22 9.03
CA VAL A 144 23.53 15.24 9.34
C VAL A 144 24.09 14.04 10.10
N ILE A 145 23.21 13.29 10.74
CA ILE A 145 23.55 11.96 11.27
C ILE A 145 22.81 10.95 10.38
N TYR A 146 23.54 10.28 9.51
CA TYR A 146 23.01 9.24 8.65
C TYR A 146 23.39 7.87 9.19
N LEU A 147 22.39 7.02 9.40
CA LEU A 147 22.57 5.64 9.85
C LEU A 147 21.99 4.70 8.79
N LYS A 148 22.74 3.66 8.45
CA LYS A 148 22.34 2.62 7.50
C LYS A 148 22.43 1.26 8.17
N TYR A 149 21.32 0.51 8.09
CA TYR A 149 21.24 -0.86 8.63
C TYR A 149 21.13 -1.84 7.47
N ASN A 150 22.24 -2.47 7.11
CA ASN A 150 22.29 -3.40 5.97
C ASN A 150 21.69 -4.77 6.33
N ASN A 151 20.37 -4.83 6.47
CA ASN A 151 19.65 -6.07 6.76
C ASN A 151 18.67 -6.45 5.63
N ASN A 152 19.20 -7.13 4.62
CA ASN A 152 18.41 -7.58 3.46
C ASN A 152 17.24 -8.50 3.84
N LYS A 153 17.29 -9.18 4.99
CA LYS A 153 16.20 -10.08 5.42
C LYS A 153 14.93 -9.31 5.81
N VAL A 154 15.08 -8.22 6.56
CA VAL A 154 13.93 -7.37 6.93
C VAL A 154 13.37 -6.71 5.69
N THR A 155 14.22 -6.21 4.80
CA THR A 155 13.79 -5.65 3.50
C THR A 155 12.92 -6.63 2.72
N HIS A 156 13.35 -7.88 2.59
CA HIS A 156 12.55 -8.91 1.91
C HIS A 156 11.19 -9.17 2.57
N PHE A 157 11.11 -9.12 3.89
CA PHE A 157 9.81 -9.25 4.58
C PHE A 157 8.89 -8.07 4.29
N VAL A 158 9.42 -6.87 4.32
CA VAL A 158 8.67 -5.64 4.01
C VAL A 158 8.21 -5.65 2.55
N GLU A 159 9.10 -5.98 1.60
CA GLU A 159 8.77 -6.14 0.18
C GLU A 159 7.66 -7.16 -0.04
N SER A 160 7.75 -8.34 0.62
CA SER A 160 6.70 -9.37 0.51
C SER A 160 5.35 -8.89 1.04
N LEU A 161 5.34 -8.00 2.03
CA LEU A 161 4.13 -7.39 2.54
C LEU A 161 3.50 -6.44 1.51
N PHE A 162 4.32 -5.61 0.84
CA PHE A 162 3.84 -4.75 -0.24
C PHE A 162 3.29 -5.55 -1.43
N GLU A 163 3.91 -6.68 -1.77
CA GLU A 163 3.38 -7.59 -2.81
C GLU A 163 2.01 -8.17 -2.41
N ASP A 164 1.84 -8.57 -1.15
CA ASP A 164 0.58 -9.09 -0.66
C ASP A 164 -0.52 -8.01 -0.70
N TYR A 165 -0.23 -6.79 -0.30
CA TYR A 165 -1.15 -5.66 -0.47
C TYR A 165 -1.47 -5.38 -1.94
N GLY A 166 -0.48 -5.43 -2.82
CA GLY A 166 -0.68 -5.28 -4.26
C GLY A 166 -1.65 -6.32 -4.83
N LYS A 167 -1.54 -7.58 -4.39
CA LYS A 167 -2.45 -8.65 -4.76
C LYS A 167 -3.88 -8.41 -4.24
N ILE A 168 -4.01 -7.94 -2.99
CA ILE A 168 -5.31 -7.61 -2.38
C ILE A 168 -5.98 -6.48 -3.18
N PHE A 169 -5.28 -5.38 -3.42
CA PHE A 169 -5.82 -4.25 -4.20
C PHE A 169 -6.20 -4.66 -5.63
N GLY A 170 -5.35 -5.43 -6.30
CA GLY A 170 -5.65 -5.93 -7.65
C GLY A 170 -6.93 -6.78 -7.69
N ARG A 171 -7.16 -7.61 -6.69
CA ARG A 171 -8.39 -8.41 -6.57
C ARG A 171 -9.61 -7.58 -6.21
N MET A 172 -9.47 -6.61 -5.30
CA MET A 172 -10.55 -5.68 -4.95
C MET A 172 -11.01 -4.88 -6.16
N ILE A 173 -10.06 -4.33 -6.94
CA ILE A 173 -10.36 -3.63 -8.18
C ILE A 173 -11.03 -4.57 -9.19
N GLY A 174 -10.52 -5.79 -9.35
CA GLY A 174 -11.12 -6.79 -10.24
C GLY A 174 -12.54 -7.19 -9.83
N ALA A 175 -12.80 -7.38 -8.53
CA ALA A 175 -14.13 -7.66 -8.00
C ALA A 175 -15.08 -6.48 -8.23
N GLN A 176 -14.61 -5.25 -8.01
CA GLN A 176 -15.41 -4.04 -8.20
C GLN A 176 -15.75 -3.82 -9.67
N LEU A 177 -14.79 -4.02 -10.57
CA LEU A 177 -15.03 -3.97 -12.02
C LEU A 177 -16.05 -5.04 -12.46
N LYS A 178 -16.00 -6.24 -11.89
CA LYS A 178 -17.01 -7.28 -12.13
C LYS A 178 -18.40 -6.90 -11.61
N ASN A 179 -18.48 -6.19 -10.49
CA ASN A 179 -19.75 -5.72 -9.93
C ASN A 179 -20.40 -4.61 -10.76
N TYR A 180 -19.61 -3.79 -11.44
CA TYR A 180 -20.09 -2.77 -12.37
C TYR A 180 -20.43 -3.31 -13.77
N GLN A 181 -20.13 -4.60 -14.06
CA GLN A 181 -20.56 -5.21 -15.31
C GLN A 181 -22.07 -5.44 -15.25
N ILE A 182 -22.79 -4.78 -16.15
CA ILE A 182 -24.23 -5.00 -16.36
C ILE A 182 -24.44 -6.46 -16.72
N ARG A 183 -25.18 -7.16 -15.88
CA ARG A 183 -25.57 -8.56 -16.10
C ARG A 183 -27.04 -8.58 -16.48
N GLY A 184 -27.33 -8.98 -17.67
CA GLY A 184 -28.68 -9.09 -18.15
C GLY A 184 -28.91 -10.40 -18.90
N ILE A 185 -30.14 -10.82 -18.93
CA ILE A 185 -30.60 -11.92 -19.76
C ILE A 185 -31.33 -11.32 -20.95
N LEU A 186 -30.85 -11.63 -22.14
CA LEU A 186 -31.53 -11.30 -23.37
C LEU A 186 -32.49 -12.45 -23.73
N LYS A 187 -33.78 -12.18 -23.75
CA LYS A 187 -34.81 -13.14 -24.11
C LYS A 187 -35.28 -12.84 -25.54
N SER A 188 -35.38 -13.86 -26.38
CA SER A 188 -36.01 -13.74 -27.67
C SER A 188 -37.45 -14.24 -27.60
N ALA A 189 -38.36 -13.47 -28.14
CA ALA A 189 -39.80 -13.86 -28.21
C ALA A 189 -40.08 -15.04 -29.13
N SER A 190 -39.12 -15.45 -30.00
CA SER A 190 -39.27 -16.56 -30.90
C SER A 190 -38.77 -17.85 -30.23
N SER A 191 -39.66 -18.83 -30.18
CA SER A 191 -39.39 -20.17 -29.58
C SER A 191 -38.64 -21.14 -30.50
N ALA A 192 -38.25 -20.72 -31.71
CA ALA A 192 -37.55 -21.56 -32.66
C ALA A 192 -36.01 -21.38 -32.52
N TYR A 193 -35.34 -22.47 -32.16
CA TYR A 193 -33.88 -22.61 -32.28
C TYR A 193 -33.49 -22.74 -33.78
N ASP A 194 -33.45 -21.59 -34.47
CA ASP A 194 -32.97 -21.49 -35.84
C ASP A 194 -31.60 -20.81 -35.85
N GLU A 195 -30.65 -21.32 -36.64
CA GLU A 195 -29.27 -20.77 -36.71
C GLU A 195 -29.26 -19.27 -37.03
N LYS A 196 -30.17 -18.81 -37.88
CA LYS A 196 -30.34 -17.38 -38.21
C LYS A 196 -30.78 -16.53 -37.01
N ASN A 197 -31.52 -17.11 -36.08
CA ASN A 197 -31.94 -16.40 -34.88
C ASN A 197 -30.79 -16.32 -33.83
N ILE A 198 -29.94 -17.33 -33.78
CA ILE A 198 -28.74 -17.33 -32.93
C ILE A 198 -27.74 -16.29 -33.42
N GLU A 199 -27.51 -16.17 -34.72
CA GLU A 199 -26.63 -15.11 -35.28
C GLU A 199 -27.15 -13.69 -34.97
N LYS A 200 -28.47 -13.47 -35.12
CA LYS A 200 -29.09 -12.20 -34.78
C LYS A 200 -28.97 -11.88 -33.30
N LEU A 201 -29.14 -12.88 -32.44
CA LEU A 201 -29.00 -12.73 -30.99
C LEU A 201 -27.55 -12.40 -30.62
N GLN A 202 -26.56 -13.05 -31.21
CA GLN A 202 -25.14 -12.73 -31.01
C GLN A 202 -24.77 -11.34 -31.51
N ALA A 203 -25.25 -10.96 -32.70
CA ALA A 203 -25.01 -9.61 -33.23
C ALA A 203 -25.62 -8.52 -32.35
N PHE A 204 -26.81 -8.77 -31.82
CA PHE A 204 -27.47 -7.84 -30.90
C PHE A 204 -26.77 -7.76 -29.53
N THR A 205 -26.36 -8.91 -28.99
CA THR A 205 -25.57 -8.98 -27.75
C THR A 205 -24.26 -8.19 -27.87
N ASN A 206 -23.55 -8.36 -28.99
CA ASN A 206 -22.32 -7.60 -29.25
C ASN A 206 -22.58 -6.09 -29.39
N LYS A 207 -23.71 -5.71 -30.00
CA LYS A 207 -24.11 -4.30 -30.13
C LYS A 207 -24.46 -3.69 -28.77
N LEU A 208 -25.22 -4.41 -27.94
CA LEU A 208 -25.51 -4.00 -26.55
C LEU A 208 -24.23 -3.84 -25.74
N PHE A 209 -23.36 -4.81 -25.76
CA PHE A 209 -22.09 -4.78 -25.05
C PHE A 209 -21.24 -3.56 -25.46
N ASN A 210 -21.13 -3.29 -26.76
CA ASN A 210 -20.41 -2.14 -27.28
C ASN A 210 -21.06 -0.81 -26.90
N THR A 211 -22.39 -0.76 -26.82
CA THR A 211 -23.14 0.44 -26.42
C THR A 211 -22.94 0.74 -24.93
N PHE A 212 -23.02 -0.26 -24.07
CA PHE A 212 -22.78 -0.13 -22.64
C PHE A 212 -21.34 0.24 -22.32
N ASN A 213 -20.37 -0.28 -23.06
CA ASN A 213 -18.96 0.06 -22.84
C ASN A 213 -18.57 1.45 -23.35
N LYS A 214 -19.28 1.98 -24.33
CA LYS A 214 -18.95 3.28 -24.95
C LYS A 214 -19.72 4.46 -24.38
N ASN A 215 -20.89 4.22 -23.79
CA ASN A 215 -21.79 5.27 -23.31
C ASN A 215 -21.82 5.30 -21.78
N GLN A 216 -21.51 6.45 -21.21
CA GLN A 216 -21.63 6.70 -19.76
C GLN A 216 -23.07 6.56 -19.22
N LEU A 217 -24.07 6.61 -20.07
CA LEU A 217 -25.50 6.59 -19.70
C LEU A 217 -26.15 5.22 -19.83
N ALA A 218 -25.43 4.15 -20.14
CA ALA A 218 -25.91 2.77 -20.18
C ALA A 218 -27.34 2.56 -20.79
N ILE A 219 -27.75 3.39 -21.75
CA ILE A 219 -29.04 3.30 -22.43
C ILE A 219 -28.80 2.64 -23.78
N ALA A 220 -29.44 1.49 -24.00
CA ALA A 220 -29.42 0.80 -25.29
C ALA A 220 -30.82 0.66 -25.85
N PRO A 221 -31.03 0.95 -27.15
CA PRO A 221 -32.34 0.73 -27.76
C PRO A 221 -32.64 -0.76 -27.89
N LEU A 222 -33.81 -1.17 -27.41
CA LEU A 222 -34.32 -2.52 -27.62
C LEU A 222 -34.93 -2.63 -29.06
N ILE A 223 -34.65 -3.73 -29.72
CA ILE A 223 -35.23 -4.06 -31.04
C ILE A 223 -36.45 -4.92 -30.78
N GLU A 224 -37.51 -4.71 -31.56
CA GLU A 224 -38.76 -5.49 -31.48
C GLU A 224 -38.49 -6.99 -31.55
N GLY A 225 -39.04 -7.75 -30.59
CA GLY A 225 -38.84 -9.18 -30.44
C GLY A 225 -37.70 -9.61 -29.48
N PHE A 226 -37.03 -8.65 -28.82
CA PHE A 226 -36.05 -8.96 -27.77
C PHE A 226 -36.45 -8.23 -26.47
N ASP A 227 -36.37 -8.98 -25.38
CA ASP A 227 -36.59 -8.45 -24.05
C ASP A 227 -35.28 -8.53 -23.22
N TYR A 228 -34.97 -7.49 -22.49
CA TYR A 228 -33.77 -7.41 -21.66
C TYR A 228 -34.18 -7.33 -20.21
N GLU A 229 -33.73 -8.29 -19.42
CA GLU A 229 -33.94 -8.30 -17.97
C GLU A 229 -32.57 -8.15 -17.29
N GLU A 230 -32.42 -7.07 -16.53
CA GLU A 230 -31.25 -6.86 -15.71
C GLU A 230 -31.30 -7.77 -14.48
N LEU A 231 -30.26 -8.58 -14.29
CA LEU A 231 -30.11 -9.33 -13.06
C LEU A 231 -29.56 -8.40 -11.98
N SER A 232 -30.44 -7.80 -11.18
CA SER A 232 -30.02 -7.08 -10.00
C SER A 232 -29.29 -8.04 -9.06
N ASN A 233 -28.10 -7.66 -8.62
CA ASN A 233 -27.48 -8.30 -7.47
C ASN A 233 -28.38 -7.96 -6.28
N GLY A 234 -29.20 -8.92 -5.84
CA GLY A 234 -29.92 -8.80 -4.58
C GLY A 234 -28.88 -8.51 -3.47
N GLY A 235 -29.04 -7.36 -2.82
CA GLY A 235 -28.23 -6.96 -1.66
C GLY A 235 -28.46 -7.86 -0.47
#